data_856f08dc0e95536085a216cd9aeefc8b
#
_entry.id   856f08dc0e95536085a216cd9aeefc8b
#
_cell.length_a   1.000
_cell.length_b   1.000
_cell.length_c   1.000
_cell.angle_alpha   90.00
_cell.angle_beta   90.00
_cell.angle_gamma   90.00
#
_symmetry.space_group_name_H-M   'P 1'
#
loop_
_entity.id
_entity.type
_entity.pdbx_description
1 polymer ?
#
loop_
_entity_poly.entity_id
_entity_poly.type
_entity_poly.pdbx_seq_one_letter_code
_entity_poly.pdbx_strand_id
1 'polypeptide(L)'
;MPRRSRLPGAWWQKCSALSRLIVLEENYDRVVKRLIEAAASLRVGNPETPGMMVGPVIDETAYRRQLEMIEIGKKEATLAFQGSVPPEGFFVPPTIFTGVTAEMRLAREEIFGPVLSVMKVRDLDEAIRVANDTDYALTAGFFSRSPANIERVKAELVAGNVYINRSCTGAVVGRHPFGGFKMSGGGTKAGGGDYLLQFLVPRVVTENIMRHGFAPDTTPEFRPPFGARSE
;
A
#
# COMPACT_ATOMS: atom_id res chain seq x y z
N MET A 1 -18.19 -3.51 -24.89
CA MET A 1 -18.55 -3.08 -23.52
C MET A 1 -17.28 -2.59 -22.85
N PRO A 2 -17.17 -1.33 -22.43
CA PRO A 2 -15.98 -0.85 -21.73
C PRO A 2 -15.92 -1.59 -20.40
N ARG A 3 -14.79 -2.22 -20.13
CA ARG A 3 -14.48 -2.81 -18.82
C ARG A 3 -14.58 -1.70 -17.79
N ARG A 4 -15.58 -1.76 -16.91
CA ARG A 4 -15.65 -0.91 -15.72
C ARG A 4 -14.32 -1.05 -15.01
N SER A 5 -13.55 0.03 -15.00
CA SER A 5 -12.39 0.14 -14.11
C SER A 5 -12.93 -0.11 -12.71
N ARG A 6 -12.63 -1.27 -12.16
CA ARG A 6 -12.93 -1.55 -10.76
C ARG A 6 -12.08 -0.57 -9.98
N LEU A 7 -12.69 0.50 -9.51
CA LEU A 7 -12.18 1.19 -8.33
C LEU A 7 -11.96 0.07 -7.30
N PRO A 8 -10.80 0.00 -6.64
CA PRO A 8 -10.49 -1.12 -5.77
C PRO A 8 -11.62 -1.30 -4.78
N GLY A 9 -12.25 -2.49 -4.86
CA GLY A 9 -13.48 -2.77 -4.17
C GLY A 9 -13.38 -2.59 -2.67
N ALA A 10 -14.45 -2.15 -2.13
CA ALA A 10 -15.10 -2.38 -0.83
C ALA A 10 -14.29 -2.23 0.48
N TRP A 11 -12.96 -2.18 0.49
CA TRP A 11 -12.17 -2.19 1.72
C TRP A 11 -11.16 -1.05 1.70
N TRP A 12 -11.57 0.12 2.20
CA TRP A 12 -10.70 1.29 2.32
C TRP A 12 -9.66 1.12 3.44
N GLN A 13 -9.93 0.25 4.40
CA GLN A 13 -8.96 -0.14 5.42
C GLN A 13 -8.00 -1.20 4.86
N LYS A 14 -7.21 -0.78 3.89
CA LYS A 14 -6.21 -1.60 3.22
C LYS A 14 -4.92 -0.81 3.08
N CYS A 15 -3.81 -1.40 3.50
CA CYS A 15 -2.49 -0.75 3.48
C CYS A 15 -2.05 -0.26 2.08
N SER A 16 -2.56 -0.88 1.01
CA SER A 16 -2.27 -0.49 -0.38
C SER A 16 -3.37 0.37 -1.02
N ALA A 17 -4.35 0.85 -0.25
CA ALA A 17 -5.35 1.79 -0.76
C ALA A 17 -4.72 3.14 -1.07
N LEU A 18 -5.26 3.84 -2.08
CA LEU A 18 -4.79 5.17 -2.46
C LEU A 18 -5.16 6.19 -1.38
N SER A 19 -4.18 6.81 -0.75
CA SER A 19 -4.35 7.87 0.24
C SER A 19 -3.96 9.25 -0.30
N ARG A 20 -2.93 9.32 -1.15
CA ARG A 20 -2.43 10.55 -1.77
C ARG A 20 -2.46 10.43 -3.29
N LEU A 21 -3.13 11.34 -3.96
CA LEU A 21 -3.17 11.48 -5.41
C LEU A 21 -2.38 12.74 -5.81
N ILE A 22 -1.24 12.55 -6.43
CA ILE A 22 -0.37 13.62 -6.90
C ILE A 22 -0.66 13.84 -8.38
N VAL A 23 -1.04 15.05 -8.75
CA VAL A 23 -1.51 15.38 -10.10
C VAL A 23 -0.76 16.58 -10.64
N LEU A 24 -0.24 16.45 -11.85
CA LEU A 24 0.37 17.57 -12.59
C LEU A 24 -0.65 18.69 -12.83
N GLU A 25 -0.22 19.93 -12.67
CA GLU A 25 -1.05 21.14 -12.78
C GLU A 25 -1.88 21.17 -14.08
N GLU A 26 -1.28 20.81 -15.19
CA GLU A 26 -1.93 20.77 -16.51
C GLU A 26 -3.15 19.81 -16.59
N ASN A 27 -3.20 18.82 -15.73
CA ASN A 27 -4.25 17.81 -15.68
C ASN A 27 -5.17 17.95 -14.47
N TYR A 28 -4.83 18.83 -13.53
CA TYR A 28 -5.41 18.87 -12.19
C TYR A 28 -6.93 19.02 -12.20
N ASP A 29 -7.45 20.06 -12.83
CA ASP A 29 -8.89 20.35 -12.79
C ASP A 29 -9.71 19.26 -13.44
N ARG A 30 -9.21 18.70 -14.56
CA ARG A 30 -9.87 17.60 -15.26
C ARG A 30 -9.90 16.32 -14.43
N VAL A 31 -8.81 16.02 -13.75
CA VAL A 31 -8.70 14.83 -12.88
C VAL A 31 -9.59 14.99 -11.66
N VAL A 32 -9.54 16.13 -10.98
CA VAL A 32 -10.36 16.41 -9.79
C VAL A 32 -11.86 16.31 -10.13
N LYS A 33 -12.30 16.92 -11.22
CA LYS A 33 -13.70 16.84 -11.67
C LYS A 33 -14.15 15.39 -11.85
N ARG A 34 -13.37 14.60 -12.60
CA ARG A 34 -13.70 13.17 -12.84
C ARG A 34 -13.66 12.33 -11.57
N LEU A 35 -12.74 12.66 -10.65
CA LEU A 35 -12.63 11.99 -9.37
C LEU A 35 -13.87 12.22 -8.52
N ILE A 36 -14.36 13.45 -8.45
CA ILE A 36 -15.60 13.80 -7.71
C ILE A 36 -16.80 13.09 -8.32
N GLU A 37 -16.95 13.10 -9.64
CA GLU A 37 -18.02 12.38 -10.35
C GLU A 37 -17.98 10.87 -10.06
N ALA A 38 -16.79 10.27 -10.04
CA ALA A 38 -16.61 8.87 -9.69
C ALA A 38 -16.93 8.60 -8.22
N ALA A 39 -16.50 9.47 -7.31
CA ALA A 39 -16.77 9.33 -5.89
C ALA A 39 -18.27 9.48 -5.57
N ALA A 40 -18.97 10.37 -6.26
CA ALA A 40 -20.42 10.55 -6.11
C ALA A 40 -21.22 9.30 -6.53
N SER A 41 -20.67 8.43 -7.33
CA SER A 41 -21.28 7.15 -7.72
C SER A 41 -21.09 6.03 -6.69
N LEU A 42 -20.28 6.25 -5.65
CA LEU A 42 -20.02 5.26 -4.61
C LEU A 42 -21.25 5.08 -3.72
N ARG A 43 -21.72 3.85 -3.58
CA ARG A 43 -22.79 3.49 -2.67
C ARG A 43 -22.21 2.94 -1.38
N VAL A 44 -22.54 3.60 -0.26
CA VAL A 44 -22.10 3.23 1.09
C VAL A 44 -23.23 2.48 1.79
N GLY A 45 -22.93 1.34 2.38
CA GLY A 45 -23.94 0.56 3.09
C GLY A 45 -23.46 -0.83 3.48
N ASN A 46 -24.40 -1.67 3.96
CA ASN A 46 -24.09 -3.04 4.33
C ASN A 46 -23.53 -3.82 3.12
N PRO A 47 -22.31 -4.37 3.20
CA PRO A 47 -21.66 -5.09 2.10
C PRO A 47 -22.42 -6.36 1.64
N GLU A 48 -23.32 -6.91 2.44
CA GLU A 48 -24.21 -8.01 2.04
C GLU A 48 -25.28 -7.55 1.04
N THR A 49 -25.56 -6.25 0.97
CA THR A 49 -26.53 -5.71 0.02
C THR A 49 -25.88 -5.58 -1.36
N PRO A 50 -26.46 -6.19 -2.41
CA PRO A 50 -25.90 -6.12 -3.77
C PRO A 50 -25.71 -4.69 -4.24
N GLY A 51 -24.52 -4.40 -4.76
CA GLY A 51 -24.16 -3.10 -5.32
C GLY A 51 -23.68 -2.08 -4.31
N MET A 52 -23.55 -2.39 -3.01
CA MET A 52 -22.80 -1.57 -2.07
C MET A 52 -21.31 -1.69 -2.37
N MET A 53 -20.60 -0.57 -2.32
CA MET A 53 -19.20 -0.46 -2.73
C MET A 53 -18.29 -0.11 -1.56
N VAL A 54 -18.82 0.54 -0.53
CA VAL A 54 -18.11 0.97 0.67
C VAL A 54 -18.87 0.44 1.89
N GLY A 55 -18.23 -0.41 2.68
CA GLY A 55 -18.75 -0.95 3.93
C GLY A 55 -18.38 -0.09 5.14
N PRO A 56 -18.78 -0.53 6.35
CA PRO A 56 -18.37 0.12 7.60
C PRO A 56 -16.87 -0.10 7.86
N VAL A 57 -16.28 0.73 8.69
CA VAL A 57 -14.96 0.50 9.26
C VAL A 57 -15.02 -0.54 10.38
N ILE A 58 -13.83 -1.04 10.79
CA ILE A 58 -13.72 -2.24 11.62
C ILE A 58 -14.35 -2.08 13.01
N ASP A 59 -14.23 -0.90 13.61
CA ASP A 59 -14.69 -0.61 14.95
C ASP A 59 -14.93 0.88 15.21
N GLU A 60 -15.44 1.20 16.40
CA GLU A 60 -15.73 2.57 16.83
C GLU A 60 -14.45 3.43 16.95
N THR A 61 -13.34 2.85 17.36
CA THR A 61 -12.06 3.57 17.51
C THR A 61 -11.56 4.06 16.16
N ALA A 62 -11.59 3.19 15.15
CA ALA A 62 -11.26 3.53 13.77
C ALA A 62 -12.23 4.59 13.21
N TYR A 63 -13.52 4.44 13.50
CA TYR A 63 -14.56 5.38 13.09
C TYR A 63 -14.30 6.79 13.64
N ARG A 64 -14.10 6.92 14.95
CA ARG A 64 -13.85 8.20 15.61
C ARG A 64 -12.58 8.87 15.11
N ARG A 65 -11.49 8.11 15.00
CA ARG A 65 -10.21 8.62 14.48
C ARG A 65 -10.33 9.15 13.05
N GLN A 66 -11.06 8.46 12.19
CA GLN A 66 -11.22 8.90 10.81
C GLN A 66 -12.11 10.12 10.69
N LEU A 67 -13.17 10.24 11.49
CA LEU A 67 -13.98 11.45 11.55
C LEU A 67 -13.17 12.64 12.07
N GLU A 68 -12.34 12.44 13.10
CA GLU A 68 -11.43 13.47 13.59
C GLU A 68 -10.48 13.97 12.48
N MET A 69 -9.91 13.05 11.72
CA MET A 69 -9.04 13.41 10.59
C MET A 69 -9.79 14.16 9.48
N ILE A 70 -11.07 13.85 9.26
CA ILE A 70 -11.90 14.64 8.34
C ILE A 70 -12.10 16.06 8.87
N GLU A 71 -12.36 16.25 10.17
CA GLU A 71 -12.51 17.59 10.76
C GLU A 71 -11.19 18.39 10.75
N ILE A 72 -10.06 17.72 10.95
CA ILE A 72 -8.73 18.31 10.76
C ILE A 72 -8.55 18.76 9.30
N GLY A 73 -8.88 17.87 8.37
CA GLY A 73 -8.77 18.15 6.95
C GLY A 73 -9.62 19.34 6.48
N LYS A 74 -10.80 19.53 7.04
CA LYS A 74 -11.64 20.73 6.77
C LYS A 74 -10.98 22.04 7.21
N LYS A 75 -10.03 21.99 8.15
CA LYS A 75 -9.28 23.17 8.62
C LYS A 75 -8.00 23.38 7.82
N GLU A 76 -7.38 22.32 7.34
CA GLU A 76 -6.08 22.34 6.65
C GLU A 76 -6.20 22.54 5.13
N ALA A 77 -7.27 22.02 4.52
CA ALA A 77 -7.41 21.90 3.08
C ALA A 77 -8.84 22.21 2.62
N THR A 78 -9.07 22.18 1.32
CA THR A 78 -10.41 22.40 0.74
C THR A 78 -11.16 21.08 0.65
N LEU A 79 -12.33 20.99 1.29
CA LEU A 79 -13.24 19.87 1.13
C LEU A 79 -13.88 19.93 -0.27
N ALA A 80 -13.43 19.08 -1.17
CA ALA A 80 -13.92 19.03 -2.55
C ALA A 80 -15.14 18.10 -2.71
N PHE A 81 -15.24 17.07 -1.88
CA PHE A 81 -16.36 16.13 -1.90
C PHE A 81 -16.47 15.41 -0.55
N GLN A 82 -17.71 15.19 -0.13
CA GLN A 82 -18.05 14.29 0.98
C GLN A 82 -19.36 13.55 0.63
N GLY A 83 -19.29 12.23 0.61
CA GLY A 83 -20.43 11.37 0.32
C GLY A 83 -21.40 11.24 1.49
N SER A 84 -22.59 10.71 1.23
CA SER A 84 -23.56 10.36 2.25
C SER A 84 -23.30 8.95 2.81
N VAL A 85 -23.70 8.72 4.05
CA VAL A 85 -23.57 7.42 4.73
C VAL A 85 -24.88 7.07 5.45
N PRO A 86 -25.16 5.78 5.73
CA PRO A 86 -26.24 5.38 6.60
C PRO A 86 -26.12 6.02 7.99
N PRO A 87 -27.27 6.33 8.65
CA PRO A 87 -27.26 6.95 9.97
C PRO A 87 -26.80 6.01 11.09
N GLU A 88 -26.88 4.70 10.88
CA GLU A 88 -26.54 3.68 11.87
C GLU A 88 -25.34 2.86 11.40
N GLY A 89 -24.42 2.56 12.33
CA GLY A 89 -23.19 1.79 12.07
C GLY A 89 -21.95 2.68 11.90
N PHE A 90 -20.79 2.06 11.81
CA PHE A 90 -19.49 2.74 11.72
C PHE A 90 -19.15 3.10 10.26
N PHE A 91 -20.03 3.86 9.61
CA PHE A 91 -19.81 4.28 8.22
C PHE A 91 -19.14 5.65 8.17
N VAL A 92 -17.95 5.70 7.57
CA VAL A 92 -17.19 6.93 7.32
C VAL A 92 -17.50 7.43 5.91
N PRO A 93 -17.88 8.70 5.73
CA PRO A 93 -18.19 9.22 4.41
C PRO A 93 -16.95 9.26 3.51
N PRO A 94 -17.04 8.75 2.25
CA PRO A 94 -16.00 8.97 1.26
C PRO A 94 -15.72 10.45 1.10
N THR A 95 -14.50 10.88 1.37
CA THR A 95 -14.12 12.29 1.47
C THR A 95 -12.90 12.58 0.60
N ILE A 96 -12.95 13.67 -0.16
CA ILE A 96 -11.86 14.13 -1.01
C ILE A 96 -11.48 15.54 -0.59
N PHE A 97 -10.20 15.71 -0.27
CA PHE A 97 -9.60 17.00 0.00
C PHE A 97 -8.70 17.42 -1.17
N THR A 98 -8.76 18.70 -1.55
CA THR A 98 -7.92 19.33 -2.55
C THR A 98 -7.08 20.46 -1.93
N GLY A 99 -6.03 20.90 -2.64
CA GLY A 99 -5.12 21.89 -2.10
C GLY A 99 -4.25 21.36 -0.95
N VAL A 100 -4.09 20.05 -0.86
CA VAL A 100 -3.27 19.42 0.18
C VAL A 100 -1.79 19.61 -0.15
N THR A 101 -1.00 20.03 0.83
CA THR A 101 0.46 20.15 0.75
C THR A 101 1.15 19.01 1.50
N ALA A 102 2.46 18.84 1.28
CA ALA A 102 3.23 17.75 1.87
C ALA A 102 3.37 17.86 3.40
N GLU A 103 3.20 19.06 3.97
CA GLU A 103 3.34 19.33 5.40
C GLU A 103 2.07 19.03 6.21
N MET A 104 0.91 18.97 5.56
CA MET A 104 -0.37 18.77 6.20
C MET A 104 -0.50 17.37 6.79
N ARG A 105 -1.21 17.23 7.90
CA ARG A 105 -1.50 15.95 8.53
C ARG A 105 -2.20 14.97 7.58
N LEU A 106 -3.10 15.50 6.73
CA LEU A 106 -3.76 14.73 5.66
C LEU A 106 -2.79 14.02 4.70
N ALA A 107 -1.58 14.56 4.50
CA ALA A 107 -0.56 13.98 3.64
C ALA A 107 0.46 13.12 4.41
N ARG A 108 0.66 13.39 5.70
CA ARG A 108 1.68 12.75 6.54
C ARG A 108 1.18 11.53 7.29
N GLU A 109 -0.07 11.56 7.77
CA GLU A 109 -0.62 10.50 8.61
C GLU A 109 -1.39 9.46 7.80
N GLU A 110 -1.27 8.19 8.20
CA GLU A 110 -2.08 7.12 7.65
C GLU A 110 -3.48 7.14 8.25
N ILE A 111 -4.47 7.63 7.51
CA ILE A 111 -5.86 7.75 7.98
C ILE A 111 -6.54 6.37 8.05
N PHE A 112 -6.22 5.49 7.12
CA PHE A 112 -6.75 4.13 6.99
C PHE A 112 -8.28 4.09 6.83
N GLY A 113 -8.80 5.00 6.03
CA GLY A 113 -10.22 5.22 5.78
C GLY A 113 -10.51 5.77 4.38
N PRO A 114 -11.78 6.04 4.04
CA PRO A 114 -12.20 6.51 2.73
C PRO A 114 -11.92 8.02 2.54
N VAL A 115 -10.71 8.45 2.84
CA VAL A 115 -10.26 9.84 2.73
C VAL A 115 -9.13 9.90 1.72
N LEU A 116 -9.25 10.77 0.74
CA LEU A 116 -8.27 10.97 -0.32
C LEU A 116 -7.76 12.40 -0.34
N SER A 117 -6.44 12.55 -0.27
CA SER A 117 -5.73 13.80 -0.37
C SER A 117 -5.23 14.02 -1.80
N VAL A 118 -5.68 15.11 -2.44
CA VAL A 118 -5.26 15.47 -3.81
C VAL A 118 -4.28 16.63 -3.76
N MET A 119 -3.08 16.39 -4.27
CA MET A 119 -1.95 17.29 -4.27
C MET A 119 -1.65 17.75 -5.70
N LYS A 120 -1.46 19.05 -5.90
CA LYS A 120 -1.12 19.62 -7.19
C LYS A 120 0.39 19.86 -7.24
N VAL A 121 1.03 19.49 -8.35
CA VAL A 121 2.46 19.69 -8.59
C VAL A 121 2.69 20.22 -10.00
N ARG A 122 3.79 20.95 -10.19
CA ARG A 122 4.12 21.62 -11.46
C ARG A 122 4.60 20.64 -12.52
N ASP A 123 5.47 19.72 -12.13
CA ASP A 123 6.22 18.85 -13.02
C ASP A 123 6.51 17.48 -12.40
N LEU A 124 7.18 16.60 -13.16
CA LEU A 124 7.54 15.26 -12.71
C LEU A 124 8.58 15.29 -11.58
N ASP A 125 9.48 16.26 -11.56
CA ASP A 125 10.51 16.38 -10.52
C ASP A 125 9.86 16.63 -9.16
N GLU A 126 8.93 17.55 -9.13
CA GLU A 126 8.15 17.84 -7.94
C GLU A 126 7.25 16.65 -7.56
N ALA A 127 6.65 15.97 -8.53
CA ALA A 127 5.83 14.78 -8.28
C ALA A 127 6.62 13.68 -7.58
N ILE A 128 7.82 13.36 -8.06
CA ILE A 128 8.70 12.35 -7.46
C ILE A 128 9.14 12.80 -6.06
N ARG A 129 9.55 14.05 -5.90
CA ARG A 129 9.94 14.59 -4.60
C ARG A 129 8.82 14.48 -3.58
N VAL A 130 7.60 14.93 -3.92
CA VAL A 130 6.43 14.88 -3.05
C VAL A 130 6.02 13.43 -2.77
N ALA A 131 6.09 12.54 -3.76
CA ALA A 131 5.77 11.13 -3.58
C ALA A 131 6.71 10.45 -2.57
N ASN A 132 8.01 10.81 -2.63
CA ASN A 132 9.04 10.26 -1.74
C ASN A 132 9.07 10.94 -0.35
N ASP A 133 8.50 12.13 -0.20
CA ASP A 133 8.45 12.87 1.06
C ASP A 133 7.32 12.36 1.96
N THR A 134 7.56 11.20 2.56
CA THR A 134 6.66 10.53 3.51
C THR A 134 7.46 9.52 4.33
N ASP A 135 6.98 9.22 5.52
CA ASP A 135 7.54 8.16 6.38
C ASP A 135 7.16 6.76 5.89
N TYR A 136 6.19 6.65 5.03
CA TYR A 136 5.69 5.39 4.47
C TYR A 136 6.18 5.15 3.05
N ALA A 137 6.39 3.90 2.67
CA ALA A 137 6.83 3.53 1.33
C ALA A 137 6.38 2.11 0.94
N LEU A 138 5.07 1.84 1.05
CA LEU A 138 4.53 0.51 0.75
C LEU A 138 4.27 0.34 -0.74
N THR A 139 3.32 1.09 -1.27
CA THR A 139 2.93 1.01 -2.68
C THR A 139 2.86 2.38 -3.32
N ALA A 140 3.24 2.45 -4.59
CA ALA A 140 3.04 3.64 -5.41
C ALA A 140 2.54 3.24 -6.81
N GLY A 141 1.71 4.08 -7.41
CA GLY A 141 1.24 3.94 -8.79
C GLY A 141 1.64 5.14 -9.63
N PHE A 142 2.03 4.89 -10.87
CA PHE A 142 2.35 5.94 -11.83
C PHE A 142 1.67 5.69 -13.17
N PHE A 143 1.08 6.72 -13.75
CA PHE A 143 0.41 6.67 -15.04
C PHE A 143 1.05 7.62 -16.02
N SER A 144 1.61 7.10 -17.10
CA SER A 144 2.22 7.88 -18.16
C SER A 144 2.26 7.09 -19.47
N ARG A 145 2.27 7.81 -20.60
CA ARG A 145 2.52 7.25 -21.94
C ARG A 145 3.96 7.48 -22.41
N SER A 146 4.73 8.29 -21.68
CA SER A 146 6.14 8.57 -21.99
C SER A 146 7.06 7.46 -21.46
N PRO A 147 7.76 6.69 -22.31
CA PRO A 147 8.73 5.69 -21.86
C PRO A 147 9.83 6.30 -20.98
N ALA A 148 10.34 7.48 -21.34
CA ALA A 148 11.37 8.15 -20.56
C ALA A 148 10.92 8.48 -19.14
N ASN A 149 9.70 9.01 -18.97
CA ASN A 149 9.15 9.28 -17.64
C ASN A 149 8.91 7.98 -16.84
N ILE A 150 8.50 6.91 -17.51
CA ILE A 150 8.31 5.60 -16.88
C ILE A 150 9.63 5.06 -16.35
N GLU A 151 10.70 5.05 -17.15
CA GLU A 151 12.02 4.57 -16.74
C GLU A 151 12.58 5.42 -15.59
N ARG A 152 12.40 6.73 -15.66
CA ARG A 152 12.81 7.64 -14.60
C ARG A 152 12.10 7.31 -13.27
N VAL A 153 10.77 7.16 -13.30
CA VAL A 153 9.98 6.85 -12.10
C VAL A 153 10.34 5.49 -11.51
N LYS A 154 10.62 4.49 -12.35
CA LYS A 154 11.12 3.18 -11.87
C LYS A 154 12.41 3.30 -11.08
N ALA A 155 13.30 4.23 -11.46
CA ALA A 155 14.59 4.44 -10.80
C ALA A 155 14.48 5.31 -9.53
N GLU A 156 13.62 6.31 -9.52
CA GLU A 156 13.65 7.37 -8.51
C GLU A 156 12.54 7.26 -7.45
N LEU A 157 11.44 6.54 -7.74
CA LEU A 157 10.32 6.44 -6.80
C LEU A 157 10.60 5.40 -5.72
N VAL A 158 10.60 5.84 -4.46
CA VAL A 158 10.89 5.01 -3.30
C VAL A 158 9.60 4.39 -2.77
N ALA A 159 9.28 3.19 -3.25
CA ALA A 159 8.21 2.37 -2.69
C ALA A 159 8.54 0.89 -2.84
N GLY A 160 8.08 0.07 -1.92
CA GLY A 160 8.33 -1.36 -1.96
C GLY A 160 7.71 -2.05 -3.17
N ASN A 161 6.55 -1.60 -3.61
CA ASN A 161 5.90 -2.05 -4.83
C ASN A 161 5.51 -0.84 -5.69
N VAL A 162 6.10 -0.73 -6.87
CA VAL A 162 5.79 0.32 -7.85
C VAL A 162 4.97 -0.27 -8.98
N TYR A 163 3.85 0.35 -9.30
CA TYR A 163 2.90 -0.10 -10.33
C TYR A 163 2.81 0.94 -11.44
N ILE A 164 3.12 0.52 -12.67
CA ILE A 164 3.08 1.41 -13.85
C ILE A 164 1.83 1.12 -14.67
N ASN A 165 1.04 2.16 -14.94
CA ASN A 165 -0.18 2.12 -15.76
C ASN A 165 -1.21 1.08 -15.29
N ARG A 166 -1.26 0.86 -13.98
CA ARG A 166 -2.24 -0.02 -13.34
C ARG A 166 -2.55 0.44 -11.91
N SER A 167 -3.55 -0.17 -11.30
CA SER A 167 -3.89 0.05 -9.90
C SER A 167 -2.71 -0.29 -8.98
N CYS A 168 -2.48 0.52 -7.95
CA CYS A 168 -1.43 0.34 -6.91
C CYS A 168 -1.77 -0.74 -5.88
N THR A 169 -2.76 -1.56 -6.11
CA THR A 169 -3.21 -2.65 -5.24
C THR A 169 -3.33 -3.96 -6.01
N GLY A 170 -3.54 -5.08 -5.31
CA GLY A 170 -3.76 -6.38 -5.93
C GLY A 170 -2.47 -7.14 -6.25
N ALA A 171 -1.50 -7.14 -5.33
CA ALA A 171 -0.36 -8.04 -5.39
C ALA A 171 -0.82 -9.50 -5.35
N VAL A 172 -0.15 -10.35 -6.13
CA VAL A 172 -0.42 -11.78 -6.23
C VAL A 172 0.77 -12.55 -5.65
N VAL A 173 0.49 -13.42 -4.67
CA VAL A 173 1.50 -14.27 -4.03
C VAL A 173 2.27 -15.08 -5.09
N GLY A 174 3.57 -15.18 -4.95
CA GLY A 174 4.47 -15.86 -5.90
C GLY A 174 4.78 -15.08 -7.19
N ARG A 175 3.99 -14.03 -7.51
CA ARG A 175 4.20 -13.19 -8.71
C ARG A 175 4.59 -11.76 -8.39
N HIS A 176 4.06 -11.22 -7.32
CA HIS A 176 4.31 -9.85 -6.87
C HIS A 176 4.66 -9.90 -5.38
N PRO A 177 5.90 -10.23 -5.01
CA PRO A 177 6.34 -10.16 -3.62
C PRO A 177 6.01 -8.81 -3.03
N PHE A 178 5.41 -8.80 -1.83
CA PHE A 178 4.80 -7.62 -1.25
C PHE A 178 5.48 -7.21 0.06
N GLY A 179 5.86 -5.95 0.15
CA GLY A 179 6.49 -5.37 1.34
C GLY A 179 7.00 -3.96 1.05
N GLY A 180 7.12 -3.15 2.08
CA GLY A 180 7.49 -1.74 1.99
C GLY A 180 8.93 -1.46 2.38
N PHE A 181 9.25 -0.16 2.34
CA PHE A 181 10.43 0.45 2.90
C PHE A 181 10.03 1.44 4.00
N LYS A 182 10.97 2.07 4.66
CA LYS A 182 10.74 3.03 5.73
C LYS A 182 9.82 2.43 6.82
N MET A 183 8.83 3.18 7.30
CA MET A 183 7.86 2.69 8.29
C MET A 183 6.89 1.61 7.76
N SER A 184 6.86 1.39 6.44
CA SER A 184 6.00 0.37 5.82
C SER A 184 6.61 -1.03 5.78
N GLY A 185 7.81 -1.24 6.29
CA GLY A 185 8.43 -2.54 6.40
C GLY A 185 9.93 -2.55 6.12
N GLY A 186 10.53 -3.72 6.28
CA GLY A 186 11.95 -3.99 6.04
C GLY A 186 12.17 -5.46 5.73
N GLY A 187 13.40 -5.80 5.31
CA GLY A 187 13.76 -7.18 4.94
C GLY A 187 13.18 -7.65 3.61
N THR A 188 13.07 -8.97 3.46
CA THR A 188 12.56 -9.60 2.25
C THR A 188 11.04 -9.47 2.14
N LYS A 189 10.56 -9.37 0.89
CA LYS A 189 9.12 -9.19 0.63
C LYS A 189 8.34 -10.49 0.81
N ALA A 190 7.20 -10.41 1.49
CA ALA A 190 6.30 -11.53 1.69
C ALA A 190 5.78 -12.10 0.35
N GLY A 191 5.63 -13.42 0.28
CA GLY A 191 5.16 -14.11 -0.93
C GLY A 191 6.19 -14.19 -2.05
N GLY A 192 7.46 -13.88 -1.78
CA GLY A 192 8.60 -14.11 -2.68
C GLY A 192 9.36 -15.39 -2.32
N GLY A 193 10.13 -15.90 -3.27
CA GLY A 193 10.97 -17.10 -3.07
C GLY A 193 11.99 -16.94 -1.94
N ASP A 194 12.53 -15.73 -1.80
CA ASP A 194 13.56 -15.42 -0.80
C ASP A 194 13.00 -15.17 0.62
N TYR A 195 11.67 -15.14 0.78
CA TYR A 195 11.05 -14.78 2.06
C TYR A 195 11.45 -15.73 3.20
N LEU A 196 11.56 -17.01 2.91
CA LEU A 196 11.94 -18.01 3.91
C LEU A 196 13.40 -17.93 4.34
N LEU A 197 14.28 -17.39 3.51
CA LEU A 197 15.71 -17.31 3.81
C LEU A 197 16.02 -16.48 5.06
N GLN A 198 15.20 -15.48 5.36
CA GLN A 198 15.36 -14.65 6.57
C GLN A 198 15.11 -15.41 7.89
N PHE A 199 14.48 -16.59 7.84
CA PHE A 199 14.22 -17.43 9.00
C PHE A 199 15.20 -18.61 9.09
N LEU A 200 16.19 -18.70 8.22
CA LEU A 200 17.16 -19.78 8.14
C LEU A 200 18.54 -19.26 8.59
N VAL A 201 19.24 -20.11 9.31
CA VAL A 201 20.65 -19.88 9.63
C VAL A 201 21.50 -20.73 8.68
N PRO A 202 22.32 -20.14 7.83
CA PRO A 202 23.18 -20.91 6.92
C PRO A 202 24.24 -21.66 7.72
N ARG A 203 24.45 -22.94 7.38
CA ARG A 203 25.50 -23.77 7.94
C ARG A 203 26.34 -24.34 6.80
N VAL A 204 27.64 -24.10 6.88
CA VAL A 204 28.60 -24.72 5.95
C VAL A 204 29.22 -25.95 6.61
N VAL A 205 29.18 -27.06 5.90
CA VAL A 205 29.86 -28.29 6.30
C VAL A 205 30.84 -28.66 5.19
N THR A 206 32.12 -28.79 5.54
CA THR A 206 33.16 -29.23 4.63
C THR A 206 33.75 -30.55 5.15
N GLU A 207 33.68 -31.57 4.35
CA GLU A 207 34.25 -32.89 4.67
C GLU A 207 35.41 -33.20 3.73
N ASN A 208 36.56 -33.59 4.30
CA ASN A 208 37.65 -34.10 3.51
C ASN A 208 37.42 -35.60 3.23
N ILE A 209 37.17 -35.95 2.00
CA ILE A 209 36.97 -37.33 1.57
C ILE A 209 38.26 -38.15 1.46
N MET A 210 39.40 -37.47 1.50
CA MET A 210 40.71 -38.15 1.54
C MET A 210 40.99 -38.60 2.96
N ARG A 211 40.56 -39.80 3.29
CA ARG A 211 40.78 -40.41 4.60
C ARG A 211 42.18 -40.98 4.70
N HIS A 212 43.07 -40.26 5.36
CA HIS A 212 44.41 -40.75 5.67
C HIS A 212 44.45 -41.21 7.15
N GLY A 213 44.74 -42.48 7.38
CA GLY A 213 44.87 -43.03 8.72
C GLY A 213 43.67 -43.81 9.24
N PHE A 214 43.59 -43.98 10.54
CA PHE A 214 42.62 -44.80 11.24
C PHE A 214 41.19 -44.26 11.07
N ALA A 215 40.32 -45.10 10.53
CA ALA A 215 38.87 -44.81 10.49
C ALA A 215 38.22 -45.43 11.75
N PRO A 216 37.44 -44.69 12.53
CA PRO A 216 36.73 -45.27 13.68
C PRO A 216 35.69 -46.30 13.20
N ASP A 217 35.63 -47.43 13.89
CA ASP A 217 34.71 -48.53 13.59
C ASP A 217 33.22 -48.22 13.88
N THR A 218 32.95 -47.09 14.47
CA THR A 218 31.59 -46.64 14.81
C THR A 218 31.15 -45.44 14.00
N THR A 219 30.06 -45.57 13.25
CA THR A 219 29.38 -44.43 12.66
C THR A 219 28.72 -43.66 13.81
N PRO A 220 29.06 -42.39 14.06
CA PRO A 220 28.35 -41.63 15.10
C PRO A 220 26.86 -41.56 14.75
N GLU A 221 25.99 -41.90 15.68
CA GLU A 221 24.57 -41.64 15.52
C GLU A 221 24.37 -40.15 15.25
N PHE A 222 23.69 -39.84 14.18
CA PHE A 222 23.33 -38.46 13.86
C PHE A 222 22.41 -37.92 14.96
N ARG A 223 22.92 -37.01 15.79
CA ARG A 223 22.10 -36.24 16.73
C ARG A 223 21.94 -34.83 16.16
N PRO A 224 20.73 -34.41 15.80
CA PRO A 224 20.50 -33.06 15.34
C PRO A 224 20.90 -32.06 16.45
N PRO A 225 21.57 -30.94 16.10
CA PRO A 225 22.12 -30.01 17.08
C PRO A 225 21.10 -29.20 17.90
N PHE A 226 19.82 -29.30 17.55
CA PHE A 226 18.73 -28.64 18.26
C PHE A 226 17.66 -29.69 18.58
N GLY A 227 17.56 -30.00 19.88
CA GLY A 227 16.74 -31.03 20.46
C GLY A 227 15.34 -31.20 19.87
N ALA A 228 15.18 -32.24 19.06
CA ALA A 228 13.90 -32.90 18.99
C ALA A 228 13.74 -33.64 20.33
N ARG A 229 12.94 -33.14 21.26
CA ARG A 229 12.47 -33.93 22.40
C ARG A 229 11.59 -35.02 21.79
N SER A 230 12.03 -36.27 21.93
CA SER A 230 11.14 -37.42 21.75
C SER A 230 10.08 -37.36 22.86
N GLU A 231 8.84 -37.20 22.49
CA GLU A 231 7.73 -37.67 23.33
C GLU A 231 7.61 -39.20 23.22
#